data_3c4cd4b28191f38324e6296a17504995
#
_entry.id   3c4cd4b28191f38324e6296a17504995
#
_cell.length_a   1.000
_cell.length_b   1.000
_cell.length_c   1.000
_cell.angle_alpha   90.00
_cell.angle_beta   90.00
_cell.angle_gamma   90.00
#
_symmetry.space_group_name_H-M   'P 1'
#
loop_
_entity.id
_entity.type
_entity.pdbx_description
1 polymer ?
#
loop_
_entity_poly.entity_id
_entity_poly.type
_entity_poly.pdbx_seq_one_letter_code
_entity_poly.pdbx_strand_id
1 'polypeptide(L)'
;MLVEEAHRRDGRLDLVFNNAGIGVGGAVEDLTLSHWERAIDVNLRGVVHGVAAAYPVMLRQGHGHIVNTASVAGLIPAPFITPYSMTKHAVVGLSLSLRGEAAAHGVRVSALCPGTVDTAILDRGNPEDLPDVRTLDGREYVTRVAGAPYSADALATDVLRGVQLNRAVIVAPRRARMAWRLHLAAPWIVEQMNLRNVAWARERYGLSPVVAVDTSP
;
A
#
# COMPACT_ATOMS: atom_id res chain seq x y z
N MET A 1 -18.37 18.54 -2.48
CA MET A 1 -17.28 17.62 -2.10
C MET A 1 -15.93 18.20 -2.53
N LEU A 2 -14.79 17.77 -1.94
CA LEU A 2 -13.46 18.34 -2.21
C LEU A 2 -13.09 18.37 -3.72
N VAL A 3 -13.35 17.28 -4.44
CA VAL A 3 -13.08 17.15 -5.89
C VAL A 3 -13.92 18.16 -6.71
N GLU A 4 -15.21 18.29 -6.41
CA GLU A 4 -16.08 19.25 -7.10
C GLU A 4 -15.68 20.70 -6.80
N GLU A 5 -15.24 20.96 -5.56
CA GLU A 5 -14.73 22.25 -5.17
C GLU A 5 -13.47 22.64 -5.96
N ALA A 6 -12.50 21.71 -6.06
CA ALA A 6 -11.30 21.92 -6.85
C ALA A 6 -11.62 22.16 -8.34
N HIS A 7 -12.50 21.33 -8.91
CA HIS A 7 -12.92 21.50 -10.30
C HIS A 7 -13.67 22.82 -10.54
N ARG A 8 -14.55 23.22 -9.63
CA ARG A 8 -15.28 24.49 -9.74
C ARG A 8 -14.36 25.71 -9.65
N ARG A 9 -13.35 25.65 -8.75
CA ARG A 9 -12.37 26.73 -8.56
C ARG A 9 -11.45 26.91 -9.75
N ASP A 10 -10.91 25.83 -10.28
CA ASP A 10 -9.83 25.87 -11.27
C ASP A 10 -10.31 25.53 -12.71
N GLY A 11 -11.58 25.16 -12.87
CA GLY A 11 -12.20 24.78 -14.17
C GLY A 11 -11.70 23.43 -14.73
N ARG A 12 -10.76 22.77 -14.03
CA ARG A 12 -10.14 21.51 -14.46
C ARG A 12 -9.65 20.69 -13.27
N LEU A 13 -9.51 19.40 -13.51
CA LEU A 13 -8.97 18.44 -12.54
C LEU A 13 -7.91 17.57 -13.24
N ASP A 14 -6.65 17.91 -13.07
CA ASP A 14 -5.58 17.25 -13.82
C ASP A 14 -5.01 16.02 -13.14
N LEU A 15 -4.88 16.09 -11.81
CA LEU A 15 -4.21 15.05 -11.03
C LEU A 15 -4.88 14.89 -9.67
N VAL A 16 -5.21 13.66 -9.33
CA VAL A 16 -5.76 13.29 -8.03
C VAL A 16 -4.91 12.21 -7.39
N PHE A 17 -4.46 12.45 -6.16
CA PHE A 17 -3.80 11.46 -5.34
C PHE A 17 -4.76 10.95 -4.26
N ASN A 18 -5.21 9.72 -4.38
CA ASN A 18 -5.89 9.01 -3.31
C ASN A 18 -4.82 8.44 -2.37
N ASN A 19 -4.36 9.27 -1.44
CA ASN A 19 -3.17 8.99 -0.63
C ASN A 19 -3.46 8.65 0.83
N ALA A 20 -4.61 9.04 1.37
CA ALA A 20 -4.95 8.75 2.76
C ALA A 20 -4.85 7.25 3.06
N GLY A 21 -4.26 6.92 4.21
CA GLY A 21 -4.08 5.53 4.61
C GLY A 21 -3.53 5.41 6.03
N ILE A 22 -3.77 4.27 6.63
CA ILE A 22 -3.34 3.90 7.99
C ILE A 22 -2.58 2.58 7.95
N GLY A 23 -1.64 2.40 8.88
CA GLY A 23 -1.09 1.11 9.23
C GLY A 23 -2.06 0.37 10.14
N VAL A 24 -2.25 -0.92 9.89
CA VAL A 24 -2.94 -1.85 10.80
C VAL A 24 -2.14 -3.14 10.81
N GLY A 25 -1.66 -3.54 11.96
CA GLY A 25 -0.76 -4.69 12.11
C GLY A 25 -0.89 -5.38 13.46
N GLY A 26 -0.18 -6.49 13.57
CA GLY A 26 -0.16 -7.43 14.68
C GLY A 26 -0.12 -8.87 14.17
N ALA A 27 0.06 -9.82 15.05
CA ALA A 27 -0.12 -11.23 14.72
C ALA A 27 -1.61 -11.49 14.41
N VAL A 28 -1.90 -12.21 13.32
CA VAL A 28 -3.28 -12.38 12.85
C VAL A 28 -4.20 -13.02 13.91
N GLU A 29 -3.65 -13.91 14.73
CA GLU A 29 -4.34 -14.56 15.83
C GLU A 29 -4.82 -13.60 16.94
N ASP A 30 -4.18 -12.43 17.05
CA ASP A 30 -4.53 -11.39 18.05
C ASP A 30 -5.50 -10.33 17.47
N LEU A 31 -5.65 -10.26 16.13
CA LEU A 31 -6.48 -9.24 15.49
C LEU A 31 -7.97 -9.56 15.61
N THR A 32 -8.76 -8.55 15.93
CA THR A 32 -10.24 -8.61 15.90
C THR A 32 -10.77 -8.15 14.54
N LEU A 33 -12.02 -8.46 14.23
CA LEU A 33 -12.68 -8.05 13.00
C LEU A 33 -12.64 -6.54 12.78
N SER A 34 -12.70 -5.74 13.84
CA SER A 34 -12.62 -4.27 13.75
C SER A 34 -11.30 -3.76 13.14
N HIS A 35 -10.19 -4.47 13.34
CA HIS A 35 -8.90 -4.14 12.70
C HIS A 35 -8.99 -4.29 11.18
N TRP A 36 -9.65 -5.35 10.70
CA TRP A 36 -9.84 -5.59 9.27
C TRP A 36 -10.78 -4.55 8.65
N GLU A 37 -11.92 -4.29 9.30
CA GLU A 37 -12.90 -3.31 8.86
C GLU A 37 -12.28 -1.91 8.78
N ARG A 38 -11.53 -1.50 9.82
CA ARG A 38 -10.85 -0.20 9.84
C ARG A 38 -9.85 -0.04 8.72
N ALA A 39 -9.05 -1.09 8.45
CA ALA A 39 -8.12 -1.09 7.31
C ALA A 39 -8.87 -0.97 5.98
N ILE A 40 -9.98 -1.70 5.80
CA ILE A 40 -10.81 -1.65 4.60
C ILE A 40 -11.42 -0.27 4.43
N ASP A 41 -11.99 0.30 5.47
CA ASP A 41 -12.69 1.59 5.41
C ASP A 41 -11.76 2.71 4.96
N VAL A 42 -10.57 2.80 5.55
CA VAL A 42 -9.64 3.88 5.23
C VAL A 42 -8.85 3.59 3.96
N ASN A 43 -8.19 2.43 3.88
CA ASN A 43 -7.22 2.16 2.82
C ASN A 43 -7.85 1.77 1.48
N LEU A 44 -9.06 1.18 1.50
CA LEU A 44 -9.72 0.71 0.28
C LEU A 44 -10.95 1.55 -0.06
N ARG A 45 -11.94 1.67 0.84
CA ARG A 45 -13.15 2.48 0.57
C ARG A 45 -12.81 3.95 0.34
N GLY A 46 -11.82 4.50 1.08
CA GLY A 46 -11.33 5.85 0.84
C GLY A 46 -10.84 6.06 -0.60
N VAL A 47 -10.09 5.10 -1.15
CA VAL A 47 -9.65 5.13 -2.56
C VAL A 47 -10.83 4.99 -3.51
N VAL A 48 -11.77 4.08 -3.24
CA VAL A 48 -12.99 3.91 -4.05
C VAL A 48 -13.80 5.21 -4.11
N HIS A 49 -13.99 5.89 -2.96
CA HIS A 49 -14.68 7.18 -2.91
C HIS A 49 -13.95 8.26 -3.71
N GLY A 50 -12.60 8.30 -3.62
CA GLY A 50 -11.81 9.24 -4.41
C GLY A 50 -11.93 9.00 -5.92
N VAL A 51 -11.90 7.74 -6.35
CA VAL A 51 -12.13 7.34 -7.74
C VAL A 51 -13.55 7.71 -8.18
N ALA A 52 -14.56 7.36 -7.39
CA ALA A 52 -15.97 7.65 -7.71
C ALA A 52 -16.24 9.15 -7.84
N ALA A 53 -15.52 9.99 -7.09
CA ALA A 53 -15.64 11.45 -7.19
C ALA A 53 -14.86 12.02 -8.39
N ALA A 54 -13.63 11.58 -8.64
CA ALA A 54 -12.74 12.19 -9.62
C ALA A 54 -12.97 11.68 -11.05
N TYR A 55 -13.21 10.38 -11.20
CA TYR A 55 -13.28 9.75 -12.51
C TYR A 55 -14.38 10.32 -13.42
N PRO A 56 -15.65 10.55 -12.95
CA PRO A 56 -16.67 11.18 -13.80
C PRO A 56 -16.33 12.59 -14.26
N VAL A 57 -15.59 13.36 -13.46
CA VAL A 57 -15.11 14.69 -13.85
C VAL A 57 -14.09 14.56 -14.98
N MET A 58 -13.09 13.69 -14.82
CA MET A 58 -12.05 13.46 -15.82
C MET A 58 -12.59 12.84 -17.11
N LEU A 59 -13.63 12.00 -17.04
CA LEU A 59 -14.34 11.48 -18.22
C LEU A 59 -14.92 12.63 -19.06
N ARG A 60 -15.63 13.57 -18.43
CA ARG A 60 -16.20 14.73 -19.13
C ARG A 60 -15.13 15.66 -19.71
N GLN A 61 -13.97 15.75 -19.05
CA GLN A 61 -12.82 16.54 -19.53
C GLN A 61 -12.10 15.87 -20.70
N GLY A 62 -12.18 14.56 -20.86
CA GLY A 62 -11.38 13.78 -21.80
C GLY A 62 -9.89 13.68 -21.43
N HIS A 63 -9.52 14.07 -20.21
CA HIS A 63 -8.15 13.97 -19.67
C HIS A 63 -8.16 13.99 -18.15
N GLY A 64 -7.06 13.53 -17.58
CA GLY A 64 -6.78 13.53 -16.14
C GLY A 64 -5.89 12.35 -15.76
N HIS A 65 -5.42 12.34 -14.52
CA HIS A 65 -4.61 11.24 -14.00
C HIS A 65 -4.95 10.95 -12.53
N ILE A 66 -5.43 9.76 -12.25
CA ILE A 66 -5.70 9.28 -10.89
C ILE A 66 -4.49 8.46 -10.42
N VAL A 67 -3.93 8.79 -9.27
CA VAL A 67 -2.84 8.06 -8.63
C VAL A 67 -3.35 7.50 -7.30
N ASN A 68 -3.48 6.19 -7.21
CA ASN A 68 -3.93 5.50 -6.02
C ASN A 68 -2.73 4.97 -5.23
N THR A 69 -2.58 5.42 -3.98
CA THR A 69 -1.47 5.01 -3.12
C THR A 69 -1.75 3.64 -2.51
N ALA A 70 -1.14 2.63 -3.11
CA ALA A 70 -1.02 1.28 -2.59
C ALA A 70 0.22 1.16 -1.67
N SER A 71 1.04 0.16 -1.84
CA SER A 71 2.32 -0.10 -1.16
C SER A 71 3.05 -1.23 -1.89
N VAL A 72 4.35 -1.39 -1.65
CA VAL A 72 5.05 -2.64 -2.01
C VAL A 72 4.41 -3.85 -1.31
N ALA A 73 3.82 -3.66 -0.12
CA ALA A 73 3.01 -4.67 0.57
C ALA A 73 1.69 -5.02 -0.14
N GLY A 74 1.35 -4.32 -1.23
CA GLY A 74 0.28 -4.68 -2.18
C GLY A 74 0.80 -5.43 -3.42
N LEU A 75 2.10 -5.77 -3.46
CA LEU A 75 2.76 -6.46 -4.57
C LEU A 75 3.51 -7.71 -4.12
N ILE A 76 3.87 -7.80 -2.82
CA ILE A 76 4.58 -8.93 -2.21
C ILE A 76 3.96 -9.25 -0.85
N PRO A 77 4.09 -10.48 -0.34
CA PRO A 77 3.64 -10.84 1.00
C PRO A 77 4.31 -9.97 2.08
N ALA A 78 3.53 -9.53 3.07
CA ALA A 78 3.99 -8.68 4.16
C ALA A 78 3.39 -9.16 5.50
N PRO A 79 4.05 -10.11 6.18
CA PRO A 79 3.62 -10.63 7.48
C PRO A 79 3.47 -9.54 8.54
N PHE A 80 2.61 -9.78 9.54
CA PHE A 80 2.28 -8.88 10.66
C PHE A 80 1.57 -7.58 10.29
N ILE A 81 1.32 -7.34 9.02
CA ILE A 81 0.47 -6.24 8.52
C ILE A 81 -0.55 -6.77 7.51
N THR A 82 -1.13 -7.94 7.80
CA THR A 82 -2.01 -8.65 6.86
C THR A 82 -3.25 -7.86 6.43
N PRO A 83 -4.02 -7.18 7.33
CA PRO A 83 -5.14 -6.34 6.93
C PRO A 83 -4.70 -5.18 6.01
N TYR A 84 -3.61 -4.54 6.34
CA TYR A 84 -3.02 -3.50 5.50
C TYR A 84 -2.62 -4.05 4.12
N SER A 85 -1.86 -5.14 4.09
CA SER A 85 -1.39 -5.78 2.85
C SER A 85 -2.55 -6.17 1.93
N MET A 86 -3.59 -6.80 2.49
CA MET A 86 -4.82 -7.15 1.78
C MET A 86 -5.43 -5.92 1.08
N THR A 87 -5.61 -4.80 1.81
CA THR A 87 -6.20 -3.59 1.25
C THR A 87 -5.32 -2.98 0.15
N LYS A 88 -3.99 -3.05 0.30
CA LYS A 88 -3.05 -2.51 -0.69
C LYS A 88 -2.97 -3.37 -1.96
N HIS A 89 -3.15 -4.68 -1.88
CA HIS A 89 -3.36 -5.55 -3.05
C HIS A 89 -4.65 -5.20 -3.79
N ALA A 90 -5.74 -4.97 -3.05
CA ALA A 90 -7.02 -4.56 -3.64
C ALA A 90 -6.90 -3.21 -4.38
N VAL A 91 -6.16 -2.24 -3.83
CA VAL A 91 -5.90 -0.94 -4.49
C VAL A 91 -5.08 -1.11 -5.77
N VAL A 92 -4.10 -2.02 -5.80
CA VAL A 92 -3.36 -2.33 -7.04
C VAL A 92 -4.30 -2.91 -8.10
N GLY A 93 -5.10 -3.92 -7.74
CA GLY A 93 -6.06 -4.56 -8.64
C GLY A 93 -7.07 -3.55 -9.20
N LEU A 94 -7.68 -2.72 -8.35
CA LEU A 94 -8.57 -1.63 -8.74
C LEU A 94 -7.89 -0.68 -9.73
N SER A 95 -6.68 -0.24 -9.43
CA SER A 95 -5.98 0.75 -10.25
C SER A 95 -5.63 0.21 -11.64
N LEU A 96 -5.18 -1.04 -11.73
CA LEU A 96 -4.80 -1.65 -13.00
C LEU A 96 -6.03 -1.96 -13.87
N SER A 97 -7.13 -2.42 -13.27
CA SER A 97 -8.39 -2.65 -13.97
C SER A 97 -8.97 -1.34 -14.52
N LEU A 98 -9.09 -0.33 -13.64
CA LEU A 98 -9.59 0.99 -14.03
C LEU A 98 -8.72 1.65 -15.11
N ARG A 99 -7.39 1.44 -15.08
CA ARG A 99 -6.49 1.97 -16.10
C ARG A 99 -6.84 1.49 -17.50
N GLY A 100 -7.23 0.21 -17.66
CA GLY A 100 -7.64 -0.34 -18.93
C GLY A 100 -8.91 0.34 -19.47
N GLU A 101 -9.90 0.51 -18.61
CA GLU A 101 -11.16 1.15 -18.96
C GLU A 101 -10.99 2.66 -19.25
N ALA A 102 -10.23 3.34 -18.40
CA ALA A 102 -10.02 4.78 -18.45
C ALA A 102 -9.24 5.25 -19.70
N ALA A 103 -8.38 4.39 -20.25
CA ALA A 103 -7.53 4.72 -21.40
C ALA A 103 -8.34 5.14 -22.64
N ALA A 104 -9.50 4.51 -22.88
CA ALA A 104 -10.41 4.85 -23.98
C ALA A 104 -10.97 6.29 -23.89
N HIS A 105 -10.89 6.89 -22.71
CA HIS A 105 -11.42 8.22 -22.42
C HIS A 105 -10.32 9.26 -22.18
N GLY A 106 -9.05 8.95 -22.51
CA GLY A 106 -7.92 9.85 -22.28
C GLY A 106 -7.53 10.02 -20.80
N VAL A 107 -8.13 9.26 -19.89
CA VAL A 107 -7.84 9.31 -18.46
C VAL A 107 -6.75 8.28 -18.09
N ARG A 108 -5.79 8.72 -17.31
CA ARG A 108 -4.68 7.89 -16.84
C ARG A 108 -4.91 7.41 -15.42
N VAL A 109 -4.45 6.21 -15.09
CA VAL A 109 -4.50 5.69 -13.73
C VAL A 109 -3.16 5.03 -13.40
N SER A 110 -2.65 5.27 -12.20
CA SER A 110 -1.42 4.65 -11.69
C SER A 110 -1.63 4.09 -10.29
N ALA A 111 -1.11 2.91 -10.03
CA ALA A 111 -0.90 2.40 -8.68
C ALA A 111 0.46 2.87 -8.18
N LEU A 112 0.48 3.66 -7.11
CA LEU A 112 1.71 4.05 -6.42
C LEU A 112 2.01 3.02 -5.34
N CYS A 113 3.17 2.35 -5.45
CA CYS A 113 3.59 1.29 -4.55
C CYS A 113 4.92 1.65 -3.86
N PRO A 114 4.89 2.51 -2.84
CA PRO A 114 6.07 2.82 -2.05
C PRO A 114 6.58 1.59 -1.30
N GLY A 115 7.90 1.50 -1.14
CA GLY A 115 8.51 0.70 -0.08
C GLY A 115 8.40 1.43 1.27
N THR A 116 9.30 1.12 2.20
CA THR A 116 9.35 1.79 3.49
C THR A 116 9.77 3.25 3.30
N VAL A 117 8.89 4.17 3.71
CA VAL A 117 9.10 5.63 3.64
C VAL A 117 9.16 6.19 5.06
N ASP A 118 10.06 7.14 5.28
CA ASP A 118 10.22 7.80 6.57
C ASP A 118 9.06 8.78 6.82
N THR A 119 8.04 8.26 7.46
CA THR A 119 6.80 8.98 7.80
C THR A 119 6.25 8.46 9.13
N ALA A 120 5.37 9.22 9.74
CA ALA A 120 4.74 8.88 11.01
C ALA A 120 3.97 7.54 11.01
N ILE A 121 3.66 6.96 9.86
CA ILE A 121 2.97 5.65 9.77
C ILE A 121 3.81 4.52 10.38
N LEU A 122 5.15 4.66 10.41
CA LEU A 122 6.05 3.66 10.97
C LEU A 122 6.04 3.64 12.51
N ASP A 123 5.67 4.76 13.12
CA ASP A 123 5.81 4.99 14.57
C ASP A 123 4.45 5.00 15.29
N ARG A 124 3.33 5.15 14.56
CA ARG A 124 2.00 5.34 15.16
C ARG A 124 1.34 4.07 15.70
N GLY A 125 1.80 2.88 15.30
CA GLY A 125 1.07 1.65 15.64
C GLY A 125 -0.33 1.58 15.02
N ASN A 126 -1.22 0.79 15.64
CA ASN A 126 -2.64 0.73 15.26
C ASN A 126 -3.37 2.01 15.68
N PRO A 127 -4.48 2.39 14.99
CA PRO A 127 -5.36 3.47 15.42
C PRO A 127 -5.86 3.29 16.87
N GLU A 128 -5.91 4.40 17.63
CA GLU A 128 -6.29 4.41 19.05
C GLU A 128 -7.73 3.97 19.31
N ASP A 129 -8.59 4.01 18.29
CA ASP A 129 -9.99 3.59 18.37
C ASP A 129 -10.16 2.07 18.19
N LEU A 130 -9.07 1.33 17.99
CA LEU A 130 -9.08 -0.13 17.90
C LEU A 130 -8.69 -0.80 19.22
N PRO A 131 -9.16 -2.03 19.49
CA PRO A 131 -8.69 -2.79 20.63
C PRO A 131 -7.17 -2.95 20.65
N ASP A 132 -6.57 -2.87 21.82
CA ASP A 132 -5.15 -3.09 21.98
C ASP A 132 -4.77 -4.53 21.61
N VAL A 133 -3.76 -4.64 20.76
CA VAL A 133 -3.14 -5.92 20.42
C VAL A 133 -1.63 -5.76 20.46
N ARG A 134 -0.94 -6.87 20.69
CA ARG A 134 0.51 -6.86 20.65
C ARG A 134 0.99 -6.52 19.23
N THR A 135 1.65 -5.38 19.09
CA THR A 135 2.24 -4.93 17.83
C THR A 135 3.77 -5.05 17.86
N LEU A 136 4.35 -5.11 16.69
CA LEU A 136 5.79 -4.97 16.50
C LEU A 136 6.17 -3.48 16.58
N ASP A 137 7.42 -3.18 16.96
CA ASP A 137 8.00 -1.89 16.60
C ASP A 137 8.09 -1.83 15.07
N GLY A 138 7.22 -1.03 14.47
CA GLY A 138 7.08 -0.96 13.01
C GLY A 138 8.38 -0.51 12.35
N ARG A 139 9.07 0.48 12.92
CA ARG A 139 10.33 1.02 12.41
C ARG A 139 11.47 -0.01 12.51
N GLU A 140 11.62 -0.67 13.66
CA GLU A 140 12.62 -1.73 13.84
C GLU A 140 12.39 -2.86 12.84
N TYR A 141 11.14 -3.36 12.76
CA TYR A 141 10.79 -4.48 11.88
C TYR A 141 11.04 -4.16 10.40
N VAL A 142 10.52 -3.03 9.90
CA VAL A 142 10.68 -2.71 8.47
C VAL A 142 12.12 -2.36 8.11
N THR A 143 12.90 -1.76 9.05
CA THR A 143 14.33 -1.50 8.83
C THR A 143 15.10 -2.80 8.67
N ARG A 144 14.77 -3.81 9.47
CA ARG A 144 15.36 -5.14 9.35
C ARG A 144 15.02 -5.83 8.04
N VAL A 145 13.73 -5.81 7.62
CA VAL A 145 13.28 -6.61 6.46
C VAL A 145 13.46 -5.90 5.12
N ALA A 146 13.42 -4.57 5.10
CA ALA A 146 13.45 -3.76 3.89
C ALA A 146 14.56 -2.72 3.85
N GLY A 147 15.38 -2.60 4.91
CA GLY A 147 16.44 -1.60 5.06
C GLY A 147 15.92 -0.22 5.46
N ALA A 148 16.85 0.74 5.61
CA ALA A 148 16.54 2.07 6.12
C ALA A 148 15.39 2.76 5.37
N PRO A 149 14.48 3.49 6.06
CA PRO A 149 13.38 4.20 5.42
C PRO A 149 13.85 5.17 4.33
N TYR A 150 13.04 5.35 3.30
CA TYR A 150 13.30 6.23 2.16
C TYR A 150 12.73 7.62 2.43
N SER A 151 13.42 8.67 2.04
CA SER A 151 12.95 10.06 2.21
C SER A 151 11.62 10.30 1.48
N ALA A 152 10.68 11.00 2.13
CA ALA A 152 9.42 11.37 1.52
C ALA A 152 9.60 12.29 0.30
N ASP A 153 10.56 13.24 0.35
CA ASP A 153 10.86 14.14 -0.76
C ASP A 153 11.45 13.40 -1.97
N ALA A 154 12.34 12.43 -1.71
CA ALA A 154 12.87 11.60 -2.78
C ALA A 154 11.78 10.70 -3.40
N LEU A 155 10.86 10.18 -2.56
CA LEU A 155 9.69 9.47 -3.06
C LEU A 155 8.83 10.38 -3.95
N ALA A 156 8.52 11.60 -3.51
CA ALA A 156 7.70 12.54 -4.28
C ALA A 156 8.32 12.80 -5.67
N THR A 157 9.64 12.99 -5.73
CA THR A 157 10.38 13.14 -6.99
C THR A 157 10.22 11.92 -7.91
N ASP A 158 10.41 10.71 -7.38
CA ASP A 158 10.23 9.47 -8.14
C ASP A 158 8.78 9.28 -8.61
N VAL A 159 7.80 9.67 -7.79
CA VAL A 159 6.37 9.60 -8.12
C VAL A 159 6.03 10.54 -9.26
N LEU A 160 6.42 11.82 -9.19
CA LEU A 160 6.17 12.78 -10.25
C LEU A 160 6.77 12.33 -11.59
N ARG A 161 7.99 11.79 -11.57
CA ARG A 161 8.58 11.18 -12.75
C ARG A 161 7.78 9.98 -13.27
N GLY A 162 7.26 9.14 -12.39
CA GLY A 162 6.40 8.00 -12.75
C GLY A 162 5.09 8.43 -13.39
N VAL A 163 4.47 9.50 -12.86
CA VAL A 163 3.26 10.12 -13.37
C VAL A 163 3.49 10.72 -14.76
N GLN A 164 4.57 11.49 -14.95
CA GLN A 164 4.95 12.06 -16.25
C GLN A 164 5.14 10.97 -17.32
N LEU A 165 5.76 9.84 -16.94
CA LEU A 165 5.96 8.70 -17.83
C LEU A 165 4.72 7.80 -17.96
N ASN A 166 3.60 8.17 -17.38
CA ASN A 166 2.34 7.39 -17.37
C ASN A 166 2.54 5.91 -16.98
N ARG A 167 3.34 5.63 -15.95
CA ARG A 167 3.58 4.26 -15.50
C ARG A 167 2.34 3.68 -14.84
N ALA A 168 1.98 2.45 -15.20
CA ALA A 168 0.86 1.73 -14.60
C ALA A 168 1.11 1.46 -13.10
N VAL A 169 2.33 1.00 -12.76
CA VAL A 169 2.78 0.77 -11.38
C VAL A 169 4.03 1.60 -11.13
N ILE A 170 3.98 2.47 -10.14
CA ILE A 170 5.11 3.31 -9.72
C ILE A 170 5.67 2.72 -8.44
N VAL A 171 6.81 2.04 -8.52
CA VAL A 171 7.48 1.43 -7.36
C VAL A 171 8.76 2.20 -7.03
N ALA A 172 8.87 2.69 -5.82
CA ALA A 172 10.04 3.39 -5.28
C ALA A 172 10.24 3.04 -3.79
N PRO A 173 11.46 3.03 -3.30
CA PRO A 173 12.73 3.21 -4.00
C PRO A 173 13.13 2.01 -4.88
N ARG A 174 14.31 2.12 -5.49
CA ARG A 174 14.84 1.06 -6.38
C ARG A 174 14.88 -0.33 -5.70
N ARG A 175 15.22 -0.42 -4.41
CA ARG A 175 15.26 -1.68 -3.67
C ARG A 175 13.87 -2.33 -3.55
N ALA A 176 12.80 -1.55 -3.34
CA ALA A 176 11.43 -2.07 -3.33
C ALA A 176 11.04 -2.67 -4.69
N ARG A 177 11.48 -2.03 -5.78
CA ARG A 177 11.32 -2.55 -7.14
C ARG A 177 12.08 -3.86 -7.37
N MET A 178 13.28 -3.98 -6.79
CA MET A 178 14.06 -5.22 -6.85
C MET A 178 13.39 -6.35 -6.07
N ALA A 179 12.88 -6.07 -4.86
CA ALA A 179 12.14 -7.05 -4.06
C ALA A 179 10.88 -7.56 -4.80
N TRP A 180 10.12 -6.66 -5.42
CA TRP A 180 8.97 -7.03 -6.24
C TRP A 180 9.37 -7.89 -7.45
N ARG A 181 10.43 -7.53 -8.17
CA ARG A 181 10.94 -8.34 -9.30
C ARG A 181 11.41 -9.72 -8.86
N LEU A 182 12.07 -9.80 -7.70
CA LEU A 182 12.46 -11.08 -7.11
C LEU A 182 11.25 -11.95 -6.81
N HIS A 183 10.19 -11.34 -6.21
CA HIS A 183 8.96 -12.07 -5.94
C HIS A 183 8.30 -12.62 -7.21
N LEU A 184 8.30 -11.85 -8.31
CA LEU A 184 7.76 -12.31 -9.60
C LEU A 184 8.58 -13.44 -10.21
N ALA A 185 9.90 -13.37 -10.09
CA ALA A 185 10.82 -14.34 -10.71
C ALA A 185 11.03 -15.61 -9.87
N ALA A 186 11.03 -15.46 -8.53
CA ALA A 186 11.35 -16.53 -7.59
C ALA A 186 10.55 -16.36 -6.29
N PRO A 187 9.23 -16.56 -6.30
CA PRO A 187 8.37 -16.33 -5.14
C PRO A 187 8.77 -17.16 -3.92
N TRP A 188 9.27 -18.38 -4.12
CA TRP A 188 9.75 -19.25 -3.05
C TRP A 188 10.92 -18.65 -2.24
N ILE A 189 11.77 -17.82 -2.86
CA ILE A 189 12.87 -17.14 -2.15
C ILE A 189 12.28 -16.13 -1.18
N VAL A 190 11.31 -15.32 -1.64
CA VAL A 190 10.63 -14.32 -0.80
C VAL A 190 9.84 -14.99 0.32
N GLU A 191 9.20 -16.12 0.05
CA GLU A 191 8.53 -16.94 1.06
C GLU A 191 9.50 -17.42 2.14
N GLN A 192 10.63 -18.00 1.79
CA GLN A 192 11.65 -18.43 2.74
C GLN A 192 12.22 -17.27 3.57
N MET A 193 12.43 -16.10 2.94
CA MET A 193 12.85 -14.89 3.65
C MET A 193 11.78 -14.45 4.65
N ASN A 194 10.51 -14.48 4.28
CA ASN A 194 9.41 -14.13 5.17
C ASN A 194 9.28 -15.10 6.34
N LEU A 195 9.40 -16.41 6.12
CA LEU A 195 9.38 -17.40 7.20
C LEU A 195 10.47 -17.14 8.25
N ARG A 196 11.69 -16.83 7.79
CA ARG A 196 12.81 -16.46 8.68
C ARG A 196 12.54 -15.15 9.44
N ASN A 197 11.98 -14.15 8.78
CA ASN A 197 11.65 -12.87 9.41
C ASN A 197 10.51 -13.03 10.42
N VAL A 198 9.53 -13.88 10.13
CA VAL A 198 8.43 -14.22 11.05
C VAL A 198 8.98 -14.93 12.29
N ALA A 199 9.84 -15.93 12.13
CA ALA A 199 10.44 -16.63 13.24
C ALA A 199 11.23 -15.68 14.16
N TRP A 200 12.08 -14.83 13.57
CA TRP A 200 12.81 -13.82 14.31
C TRP A 200 11.89 -12.83 15.05
N ALA A 201 10.83 -12.34 14.39
CA ALA A 201 9.92 -11.38 15.00
C ALA A 201 9.13 -12.01 16.17
N ARG A 202 8.68 -13.26 16.01
CA ARG A 202 7.98 -13.98 17.09
C ARG A 202 8.88 -14.14 18.33
N GLU A 203 10.13 -14.50 18.14
CA GLU A 203 11.12 -14.58 19.23
C GLU A 203 11.39 -13.20 19.85
N ARG A 204 11.66 -12.19 19.01
CA ARG A 204 12.04 -10.83 19.44
C ARG A 204 10.97 -10.12 20.24
N TYR A 205 9.70 -10.32 19.87
CA TYR A 205 8.54 -9.64 20.47
C TYR A 205 7.70 -10.55 21.38
N GLY A 206 8.18 -11.76 21.65
CA GLY A 206 7.51 -12.71 22.55
C GLY A 206 6.11 -13.10 22.09
N LEU A 207 5.88 -13.21 20.76
CA LEU A 207 4.63 -13.70 20.21
C LEU A 207 4.56 -15.24 20.36
N SER A 208 3.34 -15.80 20.23
CA SER A 208 3.16 -17.25 20.33
C SER A 208 4.15 -18.02 19.44
N PRO A 209 4.74 -19.12 19.92
CA PRO A 209 5.75 -19.85 19.15
C PRO A 209 5.18 -20.35 17.83
N VAL A 210 6.04 -20.44 16.83
CA VAL A 210 5.67 -21.08 15.56
C VAL A 210 5.44 -22.56 15.84
N VAL A 211 4.20 -23.02 15.73
CA VAL A 211 3.94 -24.45 15.63
C VAL A 211 4.58 -24.92 14.33
N ALA A 212 5.48 -25.90 14.40
CA ALA A 212 6.09 -26.46 13.21
C ALA A 212 4.97 -26.98 12.28
N VAL A 213 4.77 -26.27 11.17
CA VAL A 213 3.90 -26.77 10.12
C VAL A 213 4.65 -27.92 9.49
N ASP A 214 4.10 -29.13 9.60
CA ASP A 214 4.60 -30.28 8.87
C ASP A 214 4.49 -29.98 7.38
N THR A 215 5.63 -29.69 6.76
CA THR A 215 5.74 -29.45 5.32
C THR A 215 6.04 -30.73 4.55
N SER A 216 5.73 -31.89 5.11
CA SER A 216 5.86 -33.16 4.39
C SER A 216 4.91 -33.15 3.19
N PRO A 217 5.40 -33.47 1.98
CA PRO A 217 4.60 -33.50 0.77
C PRO A 217 3.54 -34.58 0.75
#